data_b0d4391c6012736fea6610f071ea6c57
#
_entry.id   b0d4391c6012736fea6610f071ea6c57
#
_cell.length_a   1.000
_cell.length_b   1.000
_cell.length_c   1.000
_cell.angle_alpha   90.00
_cell.angle_beta   90.00
_cell.angle_gamma   90.00
#
_symmetry.space_group_name_H-M   'P 1'
#
loop_
_entity.id
_entity.type
_entity.pdbx_description
1 polymer ?
#
loop_
_entity_poly.entity_id
_entity_poly.type
_entity_poly.pdbx_seq_one_letter_code
_entity_poly.pdbx_strand_id
1 'polypeptide(L)' 'MQTNQATQTGVVKWFNESKGYGFIAPDDGGKDLFAHFREIQGADGFKTLAENARVQFSVTQGPKGPQASNIVTIAS' A
#
# COMPACT_ATOMS: atom_id res chain seq x y z
N MET A 1 14.13 -14.57 14.11
CA MET A 1 13.96 -14.27 13.68
C MET A 1 13.69 -13.60 13.04
N GLN A 2 13.53 -13.11 12.75
CA GLN A 2 13.26 -12.47 12.20
C GLN A 2 13.09 -11.90 11.43
N THR A 3 12.54 -11.68 11.11
CA THR A 3 12.26 -11.22 10.23
C THR A 3 12.40 -10.17 9.72
N ASN A 4 12.36 -9.82 9.01
CA ASN A 4 12.79 -8.95 8.51
C ASN A 4 12.15 -7.99 7.80
N GLN A 5 11.07 -8.03 7.39
CA GLN A 5 10.45 -7.03 6.74
C GLN A 5 9.63 -6.29 7.67
N ALA A 6 9.91 -5.02 7.91
CA ALA A 6 9.13 -4.22 8.80
C ALA A 6 7.81 -3.91 8.13
N THR A 7 6.73 -4.24 8.77
CA THR A 7 5.40 -3.91 8.30
C THR A 7 5.05 -2.53 8.81
N GLN A 8 4.49 -1.70 7.93
CA GLN A 8 4.10 -0.34 8.28
C GLN A 8 2.62 -0.14 8.03
N THR A 9 2.10 0.97 8.52
CA THR A 9 0.73 1.35 8.25
C THR A 9 0.70 2.74 7.64
N GLY A 10 -0.38 3.04 6.96
CA GLY A 10 -0.55 4.34 6.35
C GLY A 10 -1.97 4.52 5.87
N VAL A 11 -2.16 5.60 5.11
CA VAL A 11 -3.48 5.97 4.60
C VAL A 11 -3.39 6.15 3.10
N VAL A 12 -4.37 5.63 2.38
CA VAL A 12 -4.41 5.78 0.94
C VAL A 12 -4.73 7.24 0.61
N LYS A 13 -3.86 7.89 -0.13
CA LYS A 13 -4.09 9.25 -0.56
C LYS A 13 -5.08 9.27 -1.71
N TRP A 14 -4.84 8.43 -2.70
CA TRP A 14 -5.76 8.26 -3.82
C TRP A 14 -5.39 6.99 -4.55
N PHE A 15 -6.33 6.46 -5.28
CA PHE A 15 -6.09 5.27 -6.06
C PHE A 15 -6.96 5.34 -7.31
N ASN A 16 -6.34 5.09 -8.46
CA ASN A 16 -7.04 5.13 -9.74
C ASN A 16 -7.30 3.70 -10.18
N GLU A 17 -8.55 3.28 -10.12
CA GLU A 17 -8.91 1.91 -10.46
C GLU A 17 -8.67 1.59 -11.92
N SER A 18 -8.89 2.56 -12.78
CA SER A 18 -8.72 2.35 -14.21
C SER A 18 -7.26 2.08 -14.56
N LYS A 19 -6.37 2.80 -13.92
CA LYS A 19 -4.95 2.63 -14.20
C LYS A 19 -4.29 1.61 -13.29
N GLY A 20 -4.93 1.30 -12.17
CA GLY A 20 -4.45 0.26 -11.28
C GLY A 20 -3.32 0.67 -10.36
N TYR A 21 -3.23 1.96 -10.00
CA TYR A 21 -2.21 2.39 -9.06
C TYR A 21 -2.65 3.62 -8.29
N GLY A 22 -1.93 3.90 -7.24
CA GLY A 22 -2.18 5.06 -6.43
C GLY A 22 -1.01 5.29 -5.48
N PHE A 23 -1.26 6.07 -4.46
CA PHE A 23 -0.22 6.40 -3.49
C PHE A 23 -0.74 6.28 -2.06
N ILE A 24 0.16 5.89 -1.19
CA ILE A 24 -0.13 5.71 0.23
C ILE A 24 0.78 6.65 1.01
N ALA A 25 0.18 7.38 1.95
CA ALA A 25 0.95 8.23 2.84
C ALA A 25 1.27 7.42 4.10
N PRO A 26 2.55 7.12 4.34
CA PRO A 26 2.90 6.32 5.52
C PRO A 26 2.68 7.11 6.80
N ASP A 27 2.33 6.40 7.86
CA ASP A 27 2.06 7.03 9.15
C ASP A 27 3.28 7.71 9.73
N ASP A 28 4.47 7.29 9.35
CA ASP A 28 5.69 7.87 9.91
C ASP A 28 6.03 9.23 9.30
N GLY A 29 5.21 9.71 8.38
CA GLY A 29 5.44 11.02 7.79
C GLY A 29 6.44 11.03 6.66
N GLY A 30 6.87 9.88 6.20
CA GLY A 30 7.79 9.81 5.08
C GLY A 30 7.12 10.12 3.76
N LYS A 31 7.86 9.93 2.69
CA LYS A 31 7.35 10.20 1.36
C LYS A 31 6.23 9.25 0.99
N ASP A 32 5.32 9.71 0.16
CA ASP A 32 4.25 8.86 -0.34
C ASP A 32 4.85 7.66 -1.06
N LEU A 33 4.19 6.52 -0.91
CA LEU A 33 4.66 5.29 -1.50
C LEU A 33 3.76 4.90 -2.65
N PHE A 34 4.39 4.47 -3.74
CA PHE A 34 3.65 3.99 -4.90
C PHE A 34 2.96 2.67 -4.54
N ALA A 35 1.70 2.55 -4.94
CA ALA A 35 0.92 1.34 -4.68
C ALA A 35 0.31 0.85 -5.98
N HIS A 36 0.65 -0.38 -6.37
CA HIS A 36 0.13 -0.97 -7.60
C HIS A 36 -0.87 -2.05 -7.24
N PHE A 37 -1.89 -2.22 -8.08
CA PHE A 37 -2.96 -3.17 -7.75
C PHE A 37 -2.45 -4.59 -7.53
N ARG A 38 -1.34 -4.94 -8.14
CA ARG A 38 -0.76 -6.27 -7.94
C ARG A 38 -0.33 -6.51 -6.52
N GLU A 39 -0.05 -5.44 -5.78
CA GLU A 39 0.43 -5.57 -4.42
C GLU A 39 -0.71 -5.57 -3.41
N ILE A 40 -1.94 -5.40 -3.86
CA ILE A 40 -3.09 -5.39 -2.98
C ILE A 40 -3.54 -6.82 -2.72
N GLN A 41 -3.63 -7.17 -1.44
CA GLN A 41 -4.08 -8.49 -1.05
C GLN A 41 -5.58 -8.45 -0.86
N GLY A 42 -6.30 -9.31 -1.54
CA GLY A 42 -7.75 -9.35 -1.40
C GLY A 42 -8.26 -10.72 -1.66
N ALA A 43 -9.20 -11.14 -0.86
CA ALA A 43 -9.73 -12.49 -0.99
C ALA A 43 -10.84 -12.56 -2.03
N ASP A 44 -11.46 -11.46 -2.34
CA ASP A 44 -12.60 -11.44 -3.23
C ASP A 44 -12.24 -11.05 -4.65
N GLY A 45 -10.99 -10.88 -4.92
CA GLY A 45 -10.56 -10.55 -6.28
C GLY A 45 -10.65 -9.09 -6.65
N PHE A 46 -11.27 -8.28 -5.81
CA PHE A 46 -11.36 -6.86 -6.06
C PHE A 46 -10.08 -6.21 -5.57
N LYS A 47 -9.31 -5.67 -6.46
CA LYS A 47 -8.02 -5.09 -6.11
C LYS A 47 -8.06 -3.59 -6.25
N THR A 48 -8.62 -2.95 -5.26
CA THR A 48 -8.74 -1.51 -5.25
C THR A 48 -8.55 -1.01 -3.83
N LEU A 49 -8.24 0.26 -3.72
CA LEU A 49 -8.07 0.90 -2.42
C LEU A 49 -8.96 2.13 -2.37
N ALA A 50 -9.66 2.30 -1.25
CA ALA A 50 -10.51 3.46 -1.08
C ALA A 50 -9.67 4.62 -0.55
N GLU A 51 -9.99 5.82 -1.01
CA GLU A 51 -9.35 7.03 -0.50
C GLU A 51 -9.51 7.12 1.00
N ASN A 52 -8.44 7.47 1.67
CA ASN A 52 -8.41 7.63 3.13
C ASN A 52 -8.55 6.32 3.91
N ALA A 53 -8.51 5.19 3.23
CA ALA A 53 -8.56 3.91 3.92
C ALA A 53 -7.23 3.64 4.60
N ARG A 54 -7.29 3.00 5.76
CA ARG A 54 -6.08 2.60 6.47
C ARG A 54 -5.59 1.28 5.91
N VAL A 55 -4.30 1.20 5.68
CA VAL A 55 -3.71 0.00 5.10
C VAL A 55 -2.43 -0.37 5.84
N GLN A 56 -2.10 -1.65 5.74
CA GLN A 56 -0.85 -2.16 6.25
C GLN A 56 -0.06 -2.69 5.06
N PHE A 57 1.25 -2.49 5.08
CA PHE A 57 2.07 -2.85 3.93
C PHE A 57 3.53 -2.99 4.33
N SER A 58 4.32 -3.53 3.40
CA SER A 58 5.77 -3.55 3.53
C SER A 58 6.34 -2.59 2.51
N VAL A 59 7.51 -2.06 2.78
CA VAL A 59 8.17 -1.15 1.85
C VAL A 59 9.24 -1.91 1.10
N THR A 60 9.18 -1.84 -0.23
CA THR A 60 10.19 -2.47 -1.07
C THR A 60 10.69 -1.47 -2.08
N GLN A 61 11.84 -1.75 -2.68
CA GLN A 61 12.39 -0.88 -3.70
C GLN A 61 11.88 -1.32 -5.06
N GLY A 62 11.37 -0.39 -5.82
CA GLY A 62 10.88 -0.66 -7.15
C GLY A 62 11.52 0.26 -8.18
N PRO A 63 11.12 0.14 -9.42
CA PRO A 63 11.71 0.97 -10.49
C PRO A 63 11.48 2.46 -10.27
N LYS A 64 10.43 2.81 -9.56
CA LYS A 64 10.11 4.21 -9.31
C LYS A 64 10.55 4.66 -7.92
N GLY A 65 11.28 3.83 -7.21
CA GLY A 65 11.71 4.14 -5.86
C GLY A 65 10.97 3.29 -4.84
N PRO A 66 10.89 3.75 -3.60
CA PRO A 66 10.18 2.97 -2.57
C PRO A 66 8.71 2.78 -2.93
N GLN A 67 8.22 1.58 -2.73
CA GLN A 67 6.83 1.29 -3.02
C GLN A 67 6.23 0.39 -1.95
N ALA A 68 4.92 0.41 -1.85
CA ALA A 68 4.21 -0.43 -0.89
C ALA A 68 3.96 -1.79 -1.50
N SER A 69 4.19 -2.83 -0.72
CA SER A 69 3.99 -4.22 -1.14
C SER A 69 3.14 -4.93 -0.11
N ASN A 70 2.46 -5.99 -0.54
CA ASN A 70 1.61 -6.80 0.34
C ASN A 70 0.62 -5.91 1.09
N ILE A 71 -0.11 -5.11 0.35
CA ILE A 71 -1.01 -4.12 0.91
C ILE A 71 -2.30 -4.78 1.37
N VAL A 72 -2.66 -4.53 2.63
CA VAL A 72 -3.89 -5.08 3.21
C VAL A 72 -4.67 -3.95 3.82
N THR A 73 -5.95 -3.85 3.49
CA THR A 73 -6.80 -2.87 4.14
C THR A 73 -7.09 -3.33 5.55
N ILE A 74 -6.89 -2.46 6.52
CA ILE A 74 -7.16 -2.80 7.90
C ILE A 74 -8.41 -2.09 8.35
N ALA A 75 -9.22 -2.83 9.11
CA ALA A 75 -10.43 -2.28 9.66
C ALA A 75 -10.06 -1.30 10.76
N SER A 76 -10.74 -0.22 10.83
CA SER A 76 -10.46 0.78 11.87
C SER A 76 -11.56 0.82 12.90
#